data_b1a4d647ea5c27cdfeea6dbb8ca390eb
#
_entry.id   b1a4d647ea5c27cdfeea6dbb8ca390eb
#
_cell.length_a   1.000
_cell.length_b   1.000
_cell.length_c   1.000
_cell.angle_alpha   90.00
_cell.angle_beta   90.00
_cell.angle_gamma   90.00
#
_symmetry.space_group_name_H-M   'P 1'
#
loop_
_entity.id
_entity.type
_entity.pdbx_description
1 polymer ?
#
loop_
_entity_poly.entity_id
_entity_poly.type
_entity_poly.pdbx_seq_one_letter_code
_entity_poly.pdbx_strand_id
1 'polypeptide(L)'
;MLFRSSGTSHNFGDGFAKAFGIQYAAKDNTLKYVHQTSWGMTTRMIGAIIMVHGDNEGLVLPPNVAPTQVVIVPIRQQQEGVLEKAREVEEVLSNFRVKVEDRKSTV
;
A
#
# COMPACT_ATOMS: atom_id res chain seq x y z
N MET A 1 27.53 2.14 14.10
CA MET A 1 26.42 1.55 13.34
C MET A 1 25.22 2.48 13.47
N LEU A 2 24.85 3.19 12.42
CA LEU A 2 23.68 4.10 12.45
C LEU A 2 22.43 3.27 12.18
N PHE A 3 21.61 3.06 13.20
CA PHE A 3 20.28 2.47 13.02
C PHE A 3 19.36 3.50 12.35
N ARG A 4 18.99 3.23 11.11
CA ARG A 4 17.98 4.01 10.39
C ARG A 4 16.66 3.25 10.41
N SER A 5 15.84 3.54 11.42
CA SER A 5 14.49 2.97 11.51
C SER A 5 13.52 3.74 10.61
N SER A 6 12.83 3.05 9.73
CA SER A 6 11.76 3.61 8.86
C SER A 6 10.36 3.33 9.41
N GLY A 7 10.24 2.38 10.31
CA GLY A 7 9.00 2.01 10.96
C GLY A 7 9.26 1.24 12.25
N THR A 8 8.28 1.18 13.10
CA THR A 8 8.32 0.44 14.35
C THR A 8 7.09 -0.45 14.49
N SER A 9 7.27 -1.61 15.10
CA SER A 9 6.17 -2.48 15.49
C SER A 9 6.47 -3.06 16.87
N HIS A 10 5.54 -2.89 17.79
CA HIS A 10 5.66 -3.33 19.15
C HIS A 10 4.49 -4.23 19.53
N ASN A 11 4.78 -5.32 20.21
CA ASN A 11 3.80 -6.12 20.92
C ASN A 11 4.06 -5.97 22.42
N PHE A 12 3.23 -5.19 23.10
CA PHE A 12 3.35 -4.92 24.53
C PHE A 12 2.68 -5.98 25.40
N GLY A 13 1.97 -6.92 24.79
CA GLY A 13 1.16 -7.90 25.55
C GLY A 13 0.16 -7.20 26.46
N ASP A 14 0.08 -7.63 27.69
CA ASP A 14 -0.80 -7.07 28.71
C ASP A 14 -0.08 -6.22 29.78
N GLY A 15 1.22 -5.95 29.58
CA GLY A 15 2.05 -5.27 30.58
C GLY A 15 1.53 -3.89 30.95
N PHE A 16 1.22 -3.03 29.97
CA PHE A 16 0.67 -1.69 30.25
C PHE A 16 -0.74 -1.76 30.81
N ALA A 17 -1.56 -2.71 30.34
CA ALA A 17 -2.91 -2.88 30.84
C ALA A 17 -2.90 -3.27 32.33
N LYS A 18 -1.97 -4.08 32.77
CA LYS A 18 -1.76 -4.41 34.19
C LYS A 18 -1.32 -3.20 35.00
N ALA A 19 -0.34 -2.44 34.47
CA ALA A 19 0.18 -1.27 35.16
C ALA A 19 -0.87 -0.17 35.34
N PHE A 20 -1.76 0.02 34.37
CA PHE A 20 -2.82 1.03 34.41
C PHE A 20 -4.19 0.50 34.86
N GLY A 21 -4.31 -0.80 35.18
CA GLY A 21 -5.55 -1.40 35.64
C GLY A 21 -6.63 -1.49 34.56
N ILE A 22 -6.26 -1.54 33.26
CA ILE A 22 -7.21 -1.57 32.14
C ILE A 22 -7.67 -2.99 31.91
N GLN A 23 -8.95 -3.26 32.23
CA GLN A 23 -9.56 -4.57 32.11
C GLN A 23 -10.83 -4.53 31.26
N TYR A 24 -11.21 -5.64 30.71
CA TYR A 24 -12.47 -5.84 30.01
C TYR A 24 -13.18 -7.10 30.48
N ALA A 25 -14.50 -7.11 30.42
CA ALA A 25 -15.29 -8.31 30.69
C ALA A 25 -15.23 -9.23 29.47
N ALA A 26 -14.65 -10.40 29.63
CA ALA A 26 -14.61 -11.42 28.57
C ALA A 26 -15.97 -12.12 28.44
N LYS A 27 -16.13 -12.94 27.39
CA LYS A 27 -17.38 -13.68 27.12
C LYS A 27 -17.83 -14.62 28.28
N ASP A 28 -16.89 -15.01 29.10
CA ASP A 28 -17.07 -15.84 30.29
C ASP A 28 -17.35 -15.02 31.56
N ASN A 29 -17.63 -13.72 31.42
CA ASN A 29 -17.82 -12.72 32.49
C ASN A 29 -16.62 -12.59 33.44
N THR A 30 -15.46 -13.09 33.08
CA THR A 30 -14.22 -12.83 33.84
C THR A 30 -13.56 -11.52 33.38
N LEU A 31 -12.92 -10.81 34.31
CA LEU A 31 -12.14 -9.63 34.00
C LEU A 31 -10.76 -10.07 33.47
N LYS A 32 -10.40 -9.59 32.28
CA LYS A 32 -9.11 -9.85 31.64
C LYS A 32 -8.43 -8.55 31.26
N TYR A 33 -7.10 -8.55 31.27
CA TYR A 33 -6.31 -7.41 30.81
C TYR A 33 -6.25 -7.40 29.29
N VAL A 34 -6.31 -6.20 28.70
CA VAL A 34 -6.22 -6.04 27.26
C VAL A 34 -4.79 -6.26 26.77
N HIS A 35 -4.66 -6.91 25.62
CA HIS A 35 -3.40 -6.99 24.89
C HIS A 35 -3.27 -5.79 23.96
N GLN A 36 -2.07 -5.22 23.92
CA GLN A 36 -1.78 -4.02 23.14
C GLN A 36 -0.68 -4.28 22.13
N THR A 37 -0.91 -3.81 20.91
CA THR A 37 0.10 -3.68 19.88
C THR A 37 0.18 -2.22 19.44
N SER A 38 1.37 -1.79 19.07
CA SER A 38 1.58 -0.46 18.52
C SER A 38 2.52 -0.54 17.34
N TRP A 39 2.19 0.18 16.29
CA TRP A 39 3.08 0.31 15.14
C TRP A 39 2.99 1.74 14.59
N GLY A 40 4.08 2.17 14.01
CA GLY A 40 4.17 3.48 13.39
C GLY A 40 5.07 3.46 12.17
N MET A 41 4.67 4.21 11.15
CA MET A 41 5.41 4.38 9.92
C MET A 41 5.33 5.85 9.50
N THR A 42 6.41 6.37 8.97
CA THR A 42 6.48 7.75 8.50
C THR A 42 6.80 7.81 7.01
N THR A 43 6.66 9.00 6.43
CA THR A 43 7.05 9.27 5.04
C THR A 43 8.52 8.99 4.74
N ARG A 44 9.36 8.79 5.76
CA ARG A 44 10.75 8.28 5.60
C ARG A 44 10.79 6.94 4.86
N MET A 45 9.72 6.14 4.93
CA MET A 45 9.60 4.90 4.18
C MET A 45 9.67 5.12 2.66
N ILE A 46 9.17 6.26 2.17
CA ILE A 46 9.28 6.65 0.75
C ILE A 46 10.76 6.78 0.36
N GLY A 47 11.55 7.45 1.20
CA GLY A 47 13.00 7.55 0.99
C GLY A 47 13.69 6.19 0.99
N ALA A 48 13.26 5.27 1.85
CA ALA A 48 13.78 3.90 1.88
C ALA A 48 13.46 3.14 0.58
N ILE A 49 12.24 3.27 0.05
CA ILE A 49 11.83 2.65 -1.22
C ILE A 49 12.66 3.21 -2.38
N ILE A 50 12.88 4.53 -2.42
CA ILE A 50 13.72 5.17 -3.45
C ILE A 50 15.17 4.63 -3.38
N MET A 51 15.73 4.52 -2.20
CA MET A 51 17.11 4.03 -2.04
C MET A 51 17.28 2.56 -2.41
N VAL A 52 16.26 1.74 -2.24
CA VAL A 52 16.31 0.30 -2.48
C VAL A 52 15.94 -0.07 -3.91
N HIS A 53 14.97 0.63 -4.49
CA HIS A 53 14.35 0.27 -5.77
C HIS A 53 14.51 1.34 -6.84
N GLY A 54 14.96 2.56 -6.49
CA GLY A 54 15.19 3.60 -7.46
C GLY A 54 16.41 3.34 -8.34
N ASP A 55 16.43 3.97 -9.49
CA ASP A 55 17.54 4.01 -10.43
C ASP A 55 17.99 5.45 -10.70
N ASN A 56 18.83 5.65 -11.71
CA ASN A 56 19.34 6.99 -12.07
C ASN A 56 18.27 7.91 -12.67
N GLU A 57 17.14 7.36 -13.09
CA GLU A 57 16.01 8.12 -13.67
C GLU A 57 14.94 8.45 -12.62
N GLY A 58 14.98 7.80 -11.45
CA GLY A 58 14.11 8.14 -10.33
C GLY A 58 13.55 6.93 -9.57
N LEU A 59 12.34 7.13 -9.06
CA LEU A 59 11.65 6.14 -8.24
C LEU A 59 11.09 5.00 -9.09
N VAL A 60 11.47 3.78 -8.74
CA VAL A 60 10.84 2.55 -9.25
C VAL A 60 10.03 1.91 -8.12
N LEU A 61 8.70 1.86 -8.27
CA LEU A 61 7.83 1.20 -7.31
C LEU A 61 7.69 -0.29 -7.63
N PRO A 62 7.97 -1.17 -6.66
CA PRO A 62 7.66 -2.59 -6.83
C PRO A 62 6.18 -2.80 -7.14
N PRO A 63 5.80 -3.74 -8.02
CA PRO A 63 4.41 -3.95 -8.40
C PRO A 63 3.45 -4.20 -7.23
N ASN A 64 3.92 -4.84 -6.17
CA ASN A 64 3.11 -5.11 -4.97
C ASN A 64 2.73 -3.85 -4.21
N VAL A 65 3.56 -2.80 -4.28
CA VAL A 65 3.39 -1.52 -3.57
C VAL A 65 2.78 -0.46 -4.49
N ALA A 66 2.97 -0.58 -5.79
CA ALA A 66 2.48 0.38 -6.76
C ALA A 66 0.95 0.50 -6.70
N PRO A 67 0.37 1.70 -6.60
CA PRO A 67 -1.08 1.89 -6.64
C PRO A 67 -1.69 1.44 -7.97
N THR A 68 -0.95 1.55 -9.06
CA THR A 68 -1.29 1.04 -10.38
C THR A 68 -0.19 0.09 -10.83
N GLN A 69 -0.54 -1.15 -11.17
CA GLN A 69 0.42 -2.17 -11.62
C GLN A 69 0.56 -2.19 -13.14
N VAL A 70 -0.52 -1.89 -13.84
CA VAL A 70 -0.57 -1.87 -15.30
C VAL A 70 -1.28 -0.60 -15.75
N VAL A 71 -0.66 0.13 -16.67
CA VAL A 71 -1.29 1.28 -17.33
C VAL A 71 -1.48 0.93 -18.80
N ILE A 72 -2.71 1.01 -19.27
CA ILE A 72 -3.06 0.81 -20.67
C ILE A 72 -3.17 2.20 -21.32
N VAL A 73 -2.31 2.46 -22.30
CA VAL A 73 -2.31 3.72 -23.05
C VAL A 73 -2.80 3.45 -24.48
N PRO A 74 -4.08 3.70 -24.77
CA PRO A 74 -4.59 3.52 -26.13
C PRO A 74 -4.05 4.61 -27.06
N ILE A 75 -3.30 4.22 -28.07
CA ILE A 75 -2.79 5.13 -29.09
C ILE A 75 -3.85 5.34 -30.16
N ARG A 76 -4.07 6.60 -30.61
CA ARG A 76 -5.08 6.96 -31.59
C ARG A 76 -6.51 6.61 -31.12
N GLN A 77 -6.89 7.07 -29.96
CA GLN A 77 -8.20 6.84 -29.34
C GLN A 77 -9.41 7.23 -30.21
N GLN A 78 -9.19 8.07 -31.23
CA GLN A 78 -10.24 8.50 -32.19
C GLN A 78 -10.60 7.41 -33.21
N GLN A 79 -9.77 6.38 -33.37
CA GLN A 79 -10.09 5.27 -34.25
C GLN A 79 -11.12 4.35 -33.59
N GLU A 80 -12.10 3.93 -34.38
CA GLU A 80 -13.13 2.99 -33.96
C GLU A 80 -12.51 1.68 -33.47
N GLY A 81 -13.01 1.16 -32.34
CA GLY A 81 -12.58 -0.09 -31.75
C GLY A 81 -11.35 -0.01 -30.82
N VAL A 82 -10.58 1.08 -30.82
CA VAL A 82 -9.36 1.19 -29.99
C VAL A 82 -9.69 1.22 -28.49
N LEU A 83 -10.66 2.02 -28.10
CA LEU A 83 -11.10 2.11 -26.71
C LEU A 83 -11.83 0.85 -26.24
N GLU A 84 -12.61 0.22 -27.10
CA GLU A 84 -13.25 -1.05 -26.82
C GLU A 84 -12.22 -2.15 -26.55
N LYS A 85 -11.19 -2.21 -27.39
CA LYS A 85 -10.11 -3.17 -27.21
C LYS A 85 -9.27 -2.88 -25.94
N ALA A 86 -9.06 -1.64 -25.59
CA ALA A 86 -8.40 -1.27 -24.34
C ALA A 86 -9.19 -1.75 -23.12
N ARG A 87 -10.51 -1.66 -23.16
CA ARG A 87 -11.39 -2.15 -22.09
C ARG A 87 -11.43 -3.68 -22.01
N GLU A 88 -11.42 -4.38 -23.13
CA GLU A 88 -11.28 -5.84 -23.13
C GLU A 88 -9.98 -6.27 -22.44
N VAL A 89 -8.86 -5.58 -22.73
CA VAL A 89 -7.58 -5.86 -22.08
C VAL A 89 -7.63 -5.55 -20.58
N GLU A 90 -8.29 -4.46 -20.18
CA GLU A 90 -8.52 -4.13 -18.77
C GLU A 90 -9.29 -5.25 -18.06
N GLU A 91 -10.32 -5.80 -18.70
CA GLU A 91 -11.13 -6.89 -18.16
C GLU A 91 -10.32 -8.19 -17.97
N VAL A 92 -9.50 -8.54 -18.96
CA VAL A 92 -8.59 -9.68 -18.87
C VAL A 92 -7.58 -9.53 -17.73
N LEU A 93 -7.16 -8.29 -17.46
CA LEU A 93 -6.20 -7.95 -16.42
C LEU A 93 -6.86 -7.59 -15.07
N SER A 94 -8.12 -7.91 -14.87
CA SER A 94 -8.91 -7.53 -13.67
C SER A 94 -8.33 -8.00 -12.34
N ASN A 95 -7.44 -9.00 -12.35
CA ASN A 95 -6.70 -9.45 -11.16
C ASN A 95 -5.58 -8.50 -10.73
N PHE A 96 -5.25 -7.52 -11.56
CA PHE A 96 -4.23 -6.50 -11.28
C PHE A 96 -4.90 -5.15 -11.04
N ARG A 97 -4.15 -4.23 -10.44
CA ARG A 97 -4.58 -2.82 -10.33
C ARG A 97 -4.28 -2.12 -11.67
N VAL A 98 -5.26 -2.16 -12.55
CA VAL A 98 -5.16 -1.61 -13.92
C VAL A 98 -5.71 -0.20 -13.95
N LYS A 99 -5.14 0.63 -14.81
CA LYS A 99 -5.66 1.94 -15.17
C LYS A 99 -5.60 2.12 -16.68
N VAL A 100 -6.71 2.51 -17.28
CA VAL A 100 -6.75 2.95 -18.67
C VAL A 100 -6.57 4.47 -18.69
N GLU A 101 -5.57 4.97 -19.41
CA GLU A 101 -5.31 6.40 -19.57
C GLU A 101 -6.07 6.89 -20.82
N ASP A 102 -7.24 7.47 -20.61
CA ASP A 102 -8.13 7.97 -21.65
C ASP A 102 -7.97 9.48 -21.92
N ARG A 103 -6.97 10.12 -21.28
CA ARG A 103 -6.72 11.53 -21.55
C ARG A 103 -6.36 11.74 -23.02
N LYS A 104 -7.16 12.55 -23.68
CA LYS A 104 -6.77 13.15 -24.97
C LYS A 104 -5.47 13.92 -24.72
N SER A 105 -4.32 13.35 -25.11
CA SER A 105 -3.08 14.07 -25.05
C SER A 105 -3.20 15.23 -26.05
N THR A 106 -3.40 16.41 -25.52
CA THR A 106 -3.20 17.64 -26.26
C THR A 106 -1.69 17.83 -26.31
N VAL A 107 -1.07 17.32 -27.35
CA VAL A 107 0.29 17.71 -27.71
C VAL A 107 0.21 19.01 -28.48
#